data_9766fef8437a7926d09f746a9b8c6769
#
_entry.id   9766fef8437a7926d09f746a9b8c6769
#
_cell.length_a   1.000
_cell.length_b   1.000
_cell.length_c   1.000
_cell.angle_alpha   90.00
_cell.angle_beta   90.00
_cell.angle_gamma   90.00
#
_symmetry.space_group_name_H-M   'P 1'
#
loop_
_entity.id
_entity.type
_entity.pdbx_description
1 polymer ?
#
loop_
_entity_poly.entity_id
_entity_poly.type
_entity_poly.pdbx_seq_one_letter_code
_entity_poly.pdbx_strand_id
1 'polypeptide(L)'
;LPLKDNNLATSMVKLADVLRSFPSTAIIATKPDYIYAQSQTRLLKFVDDVEFWFNPAKGAIDVRSSSRLGRKDFGVNRQRIELVRQKYMEN
;
A
#
# COMPACT_ATOMS: atom_id res chain seq x y z
N LEU A 1 0.51 2.39 9.19
CA LEU A 1 1.90 1.95 9.25
C LEU A 1 2.73 2.97 10.03
N PRO A 2 3.52 2.52 11.00
CA PRO A 2 4.40 3.43 11.73
C PRO A 2 5.56 3.90 10.84
N LEU A 3 6.15 5.04 11.18
CA LEU A 3 7.36 5.49 10.48
C LEU A 3 8.55 4.62 10.86
N LYS A 4 9.44 4.40 9.88
CA LYS A 4 10.75 3.77 10.12
C LYS A 4 11.72 4.85 10.57
N ASP A 5 12.37 4.62 11.72
CA ASP A 5 13.38 5.54 12.29
C ASP A 5 12.85 6.97 12.45
N ASN A 6 11.55 7.12 12.68
CA ASN A 6 10.90 8.44 12.76
C ASN A 6 11.16 9.31 11.53
N ASN A 7 11.43 8.70 10.38
CA ASN A 7 11.81 9.41 9.16
C ASN A 7 10.83 9.10 8.04
N LEU A 8 10.08 10.10 7.59
CA LEU A 8 9.09 9.93 6.55
C LEU A 8 9.73 9.49 5.23
N ALA A 9 10.81 10.14 4.82
CA ALA A 9 11.47 9.81 3.55
C ALA A 9 11.94 8.35 3.52
N THR A 10 12.60 7.90 4.59
CA THR A 10 13.05 6.51 4.74
C THR A 10 11.86 5.55 4.70
N SER A 11 10.79 5.91 5.39
CA SER A 11 9.57 5.09 5.45
C SER A 11 8.94 4.93 4.07
N MET A 12 8.84 6.03 3.31
CA MET A 12 8.22 5.99 1.97
C MET A 12 9.09 5.19 0.98
N VAL A 13 10.42 5.28 1.08
CA VAL A 13 11.32 4.46 0.26
C VAL A 13 11.11 2.97 0.57
N LYS A 14 11.08 2.61 1.84
CA LYS A 14 10.84 1.22 2.26
C LYS A 14 9.50 0.72 1.75
N LEU A 15 8.46 1.52 1.89
CA LEU A 15 7.12 1.17 1.44
C LEU A 15 7.08 0.95 -0.07
N ALA A 16 7.72 1.84 -0.83
CA ALA A 16 7.79 1.69 -2.29
C ALA A 16 8.51 0.39 -2.69
N ASP A 17 9.62 0.07 -2.01
CA ASP A 17 10.35 -1.17 -2.28
C ASP A 17 9.49 -2.40 -1.97
N VAL A 18 8.75 -2.37 -0.88
CA VAL A 18 7.82 -3.45 -0.52
C VAL A 18 6.77 -3.63 -1.61
N LEU A 19 6.16 -2.53 -2.07
CA LEU A 19 5.14 -2.58 -3.12
C LEU A 19 5.70 -3.15 -4.43
N ARG A 20 6.93 -2.78 -4.79
CA ARG A 20 7.58 -3.29 -6.00
C ARG A 20 7.87 -4.79 -5.91
N SER A 21 7.93 -5.35 -4.72
CA SER A 21 8.17 -6.78 -4.55
C SER A 21 6.94 -7.65 -4.86
N PHE A 22 5.76 -7.04 -4.98
CA PHE A 22 4.53 -7.76 -5.35
C PHE A 22 4.31 -7.70 -6.85
N PRO A 23 4.34 -8.85 -7.56
CA PRO A 23 4.30 -8.86 -9.03
C PRO A 23 3.00 -8.31 -9.63
N SER A 24 1.91 -8.36 -8.87
CA SER A 24 0.61 -7.87 -9.36
C SER A 24 0.33 -6.40 -8.99
N THR A 25 1.31 -5.72 -8.38
CA THR A 25 1.15 -4.35 -7.91
C THR A 25 2.08 -3.42 -8.67
N ALA A 26 1.55 -2.31 -9.16
CA ALA A 26 2.32 -1.29 -9.86
C ALA A 26 2.14 0.06 -9.17
N ILE A 27 3.24 0.76 -8.91
CA ILE A 27 3.19 2.12 -8.38
C ILE A 27 2.90 3.06 -9.54
N ILE A 28 1.84 3.85 -9.39
CA ILE A 28 1.38 4.77 -10.44
C ILE A 28 1.87 6.19 -10.17
N ALA A 29 1.87 6.62 -8.92
CA ALA A 29 2.30 7.97 -8.55
C ALA A 29 2.96 7.96 -7.18
N THR A 30 4.00 8.78 -7.02
CA THR A 30 4.67 8.98 -5.74
C THR A 30 4.86 10.47 -5.49
N LYS A 31 4.66 10.85 -4.23
CA LYS A 31 4.99 12.17 -3.70
C LYS A 31 5.72 11.96 -2.37
N PRO A 32 6.36 12.98 -1.80
CA PRO A 32 7.10 12.79 -0.55
C PRO A 32 6.28 12.20 0.59
N ASP A 33 4.97 12.43 0.59
CA ASP A 33 4.05 11.97 1.64
C ASP A 33 2.89 11.11 1.13
N TYR A 34 2.98 10.60 -0.12
CA TYR A 34 1.86 9.91 -0.76
C TYR A 34 2.34 8.90 -1.80
N ILE A 35 1.74 7.72 -1.80
CA ILE A 35 1.94 6.71 -2.85
C ILE A 35 0.58 6.22 -3.31
N TYR A 36 0.38 6.20 -4.62
CA TYR A 36 -0.77 5.57 -5.25
C TYR A 36 -0.29 4.39 -6.09
N ALA A 37 -0.89 3.23 -5.86
CA ALA A 37 -0.57 2.00 -6.56
C ALA A 37 -1.84 1.31 -7.02
N GLN A 38 -1.71 0.46 -8.01
CA GLN A 38 -2.78 -0.40 -8.48
C GLN A 38 -2.37 -1.85 -8.32
N SER A 39 -3.27 -2.67 -7.80
CA SER A 39 -3.07 -4.11 -7.71
C SER A 39 -4.13 -4.81 -8.55
N GLN A 40 -3.74 -5.91 -9.17
CA GLN A 40 -4.63 -6.67 -10.03
C GLN A 40 -4.86 -8.06 -9.45
N THR A 41 -6.12 -8.49 -9.40
CA THR A 41 -6.43 -9.85 -8.95
C THR A 41 -5.98 -10.85 -10.00
N ARG A 42 -5.58 -12.03 -9.53
CA ARG A 42 -4.92 -13.04 -10.34
C ARG A 42 -5.82 -13.65 -11.42
N LEU A 43 -7.02 -14.06 -11.03
CA LEU A 43 -7.92 -14.81 -11.92
C LEU A 43 -8.75 -13.91 -12.81
N LEU A 44 -9.41 -12.94 -12.20
CA LEU A 44 -10.38 -12.10 -12.92
C LEU A 44 -9.78 -10.78 -13.38
N LYS A 45 -8.54 -10.50 -12.98
CA LYS A 45 -7.79 -9.29 -13.33
C LYS A 45 -8.53 -8.00 -12.97
N PHE A 46 -9.28 -8.05 -11.86
CA PHE A 46 -9.89 -6.85 -11.30
C PHE A 46 -8.81 -5.93 -10.75
N VAL A 47 -8.94 -4.64 -11.05
CA VAL A 47 -7.99 -3.65 -10.56
C VAL A 47 -8.50 -3.06 -9.26
N ASP A 48 -7.63 -3.04 -8.26
CA ASP A 48 -7.88 -2.40 -6.98
C ASP A 48 -6.96 -1.19 -6.84
N ASP A 49 -7.49 -0.11 -6.28
CA ASP A 49 -6.72 1.09 -6.00
C ASP A 49 -6.20 1.04 -4.57
N VAL A 50 -4.90 1.32 -4.40
CA VAL A 50 -4.25 1.27 -3.10
C VAL A 50 -3.54 2.61 -2.89
N GLU A 51 -3.86 3.28 -1.78
CA GLU A 51 -3.29 4.58 -1.47
C GLU A 51 -2.64 4.56 -0.10
N PHE A 52 -1.49 5.21 0.02
CA PHE A 52 -0.77 5.39 1.28
C PHE A 52 -0.44 6.87 1.42
N TRP A 53 -0.75 7.43 2.57
CA TRP A 53 -0.44 8.84 2.81
C TRP A 53 -0.04 9.06 4.26
N PHE A 54 0.89 10.00 4.45
CA PHE A 54 1.30 10.36 5.79
C PHE A 54 0.20 11.21 6.47
N ASN A 55 -0.19 10.79 7.66
CA ASN A 55 -1.15 11.53 8.47
C ASN A 55 -0.40 12.18 9.64
N PRO A 56 -0.13 13.50 9.59
CA PRO A 56 0.63 14.16 10.64
C PRO A 56 -0.06 14.14 12.00
N ALA A 57 -1.39 14.08 12.02
CA ALA A 57 -2.12 14.01 13.30
C ALA A 57 -1.85 12.70 14.03
N LYS A 58 -1.57 11.61 13.32
CA LYS A 58 -1.24 10.31 13.89
C LYS A 58 0.27 10.05 13.94
N GLY A 59 1.06 10.80 13.20
CA GLY A 59 2.49 10.51 13.03
C GLY A 59 2.73 9.17 12.35
N ALA A 60 1.83 8.74 11.47
CA ALA A 60 1.89 7.43 10.84
C ALA A 60 1.36 7.50 9.41
N ILE A 61 1.62 6.45 8.64
CA ILE A 61 1.12 6.32 7.26
C ILE A 61 -0.23 5.62 7.30
N ASP A 62 -1.26 6.29 6.83
CA ASP A 62 -2.57 5.69 6.62
C ASP A 62 -2.62 4.97 5.28
N VAL A 63 -3.54 4.00 5.16
CA VAL A 63 -3.67 3.19 3.97
C VAL A 63 -5.14 2.99 3.63
N ARG A 64 -5.42 2.95 2.34
CA ARG A 64 -6.75 2.59 1.82
C ARG A 64 -6.56 1.68 0.62
N SER A 65 -7.28 0.57 0.61
CA SER A 65 -7.32 -0.34 -0.54
C SER A 65 -8.77 -0.65 -0.85
N SER A 66 -9.18 -0.43 -2.10
CA SER A 66 -10.57 -0.61 -2.51
C SER A 66 -10.67 -1.14 -3.93
N SER A 67 -11.71 -1.93 -4.16
CA SER A 67 -12.00 -2.50 -5.47
C SER A 67 -12.79 -1.49 -6.31
N ARG A 68 -12.39 -1.29 -7.57
CA ARG A 68 -13.08 -0.39 -8.50
C ARG A 68 -14.50 -0.81 -8.81
N LEU A 69 -14.76 -2.12 -8.80
CA LEU A 69 -16.06 -2.65 -9.20
C LEU A 69 -17.12 -2.58 -8.11
N GLY A 70 -16.77 -2.08 -6.92
CA GLY A 70 -17.74 -1.98 -5.82
C GLY A 70 -18.29 -3.31 -5.36
N ARG A 71 -17.67 -4.42 -5.72
CA ARG A 71 -18.09 -5.76 -5.34
C ARG A 71 -17.48 -6.15 -3.99
N LYS A 72 -18.12 -7.13 -3.36
CA LYS A 72 -17.55 -7.79 -2.20
C LYS A 72 -16.21 -8.41 -2.58
N ASP A 73 -15.16 -8.01 -1.91
CA ASP A 73 -13.80 -8.43 -2.27
C ASP A 73 -13.33 -9.70 -1.57
N PHE A 74 -14.20 -10.33 -0.77
CA PHE A 74 -13.90 -11.54 0.00
C PHE A 74 -12.66 -11.40 0.90
N GLY A 75 -12.38 -10.19 1.35
CA GLY A 75 -11.23 -9.92 2.21
C GLY A 75 -9.91 -9.77 1.46
N VAL A 76 -9.93 -9.72 0.13
CA VAL A 76 -8.70 -9.60 -0.68
C VAL A 76 -7.94 -8.33 -0.35
N ASN A 77 -8.64 -7.19 -0.25
CA ASN A 77 -8.00 -5.92 0.08
C ASN A 77 -7.36 -5.96 1.47
N ARG A 78 -8.05 -6.53 2.44
CA ARG A 78 -7.52 -6.68 3.80
C ARG A 78 -6.27 -7.56 3.81
N GLN A 79 -6.33 -8.71 3.13
CA GLN A 79 -5.19 -9.62 3.00
C GLN A 79 -3.98 -8.93 2.38
N ARG A 80 -4.21 -8.16 1.32
CA ARG A 80 -3.15 -7.42 0.65
C ARG A 80 -2.46 -6.46 1.61
N ILE A 81 -3.23 -5.69 2.35
CA ILE A 81 -2.68 -4.71 3.29
C ILE A 81 -1.92 -5.40 4.42
N GLU A 82 -2.40 -6.55 4.90
CA GLU A 82 -1.68 -7.31 5.92
C GLU A 82 -0.33 -7.83 5.39
N LEU A 83 -0.28 -8.29 4.15
CA LEU A 83 0.98 -8.74 3.53
C LEU A 83 1.95 -7.57 3.34
N VAL A 84 1.46 -6.43 2.88
CA VAL A 84 2.27 -5.22 2.75
C VAL A 84 2.82 -4.81 4.12
N ARG A 85 1.96 -4.80 5.13
CA ARG A 85 2.35 -4.45 6.48
C ARG A 85 3.44 -5.38 7.01
N GLN A 86 3.28 -6.69 6.83
CA GLN A 86 4.27 -7.67 7.28
C GLN A 86 5.64 -7.40 6.66
N LYS A 87 5.68 -7.23 5.34
CA LYS A 87 6.94 -6.95 4.64
C LYS A 87 7.53 -5.59 5.02
N TYR A 88 6.69 -4.60 5.19
CA TYR A 88 7.12 -3.27 5.62
C TYR A 88 7.76 -3.30 7.01
N MET A 89 7.22 -4.12 7.92
CA MET A 89 7.73 -4.25 9.28
C MET A 89 9.00 -5.09 9.37
N GLU A 90 9.33 -5.85 8.34
CA GLU A 90 10.60 -6.59 8.27
C GLU A 90 11.78 -5.63 8.10
N ASN A 91 12.91 -6.02 8.66
CA ASN A 91 14.15 -5.25 8.52
C ASN A 91 14.92 -5.59 7.25
#